data_86abc56d3531317a143c12fbdeeace5f
#
_entry.id   86abc56d3531317a143c12fbdeeace5f
#
_cell.length_a   1.000
_cell.length_b   1.000
_cell.length_c   1.000
_cell.angle_alpha   90.00
_cell.angle_beta   90.00
_cell.angle_gamma   90.00
#
_symmetry.space_group_name_H-M   'P 1'
#
loop_
_entity.id
_entity.type
_entity.pdbx_description
1 polymer ?
#
loop_
_entity_poly.entity_id
_entity_poly.type
_entity_poly.pdbx_seq_one_letter_code
_entity_poly.pdbx_strand_id
1 'polypeptide(L)'
;EADYLGKGFPDMSFHGERAWFCNMENTSRMIGVMLCGAYAKLPDGSEDDFLYTGYNFHWETRNIALPNLPEGMEWKKVMDTGDLTCDGFYGENGQVYERAVEVGPRTVVVLQGVKKPEPERKHTGKGKKNEKLPGAEAKKTAASDNTVTEAENKERRSGDNASMASL
;
A
#
# COMPACT_ATOMS: atom_id res chain seq x y z
N GLU A 1 -22.42 -15.04 -11.27
CA GLU A 1 -21.59 -14.75 -10.10
C GLU A 1 -22.50 -14.70 -8.90
N ALA A 2 -22.24 -15.53 -7.89
CA ALA A 2 -23.12 -15.68 -6.73
C ALA A 2 -22.38 -15.26 -5.44
N ASP A 3 -23.08 -14.53 -4.60
CA ASP A 3 -22.61 -14.21 -3.25
C ASP A 3 -23.09 -15.30 -2.29
N TYR A 4 -22.28 -16.32 -2.11
CA TYR A 4 -22.62 -17.48 -1.26
C TYR A 4 -22.54 -17.18 0.25
N LEU A 5 -21.81 -16.13 0.63
CA LEU A 5 -21.57 -15.76 2.03
C LEU A 5 -22.42 -14.58 2.51
N GLY A 6 -23.19 -13.95 1.61
CA GLY A 6 -24.00 -12.76 1.94
C GLY A 6 -23.15 -11.55 2.34
N LYS A 7 -21.95 -11.43 1.79
CA LYS A 7 -21.01 -10.33 2.06
C LYS A 7 -21.20 -9.10 1.16
N GLY A 8 -22.12 -9.18 0.21
CA GLY A 8 -22.34 -8.15 -0.80
C GLY A 8 -21.43 -8.29 -2.03
N PHE A 9 -20.55 -9.31 -2.05
CA PHE A 9 -19.62 -9.58 -3.13
C PHE A 9 -19.60 -11.07 -3.47
N PRO A 10 -19.59 -11.45 -4.76
CA PRO A 10 -19.33 -12.84 -5.15
C PRO A 10 -17.86 -13.19 -4.87
N ASP A 11 -17.58 -14.49 -4.79
CA ASP A 11 -16.20 -15.03 -4.66
C ASP A 11 -15.29 -14.45 -5.75
N MET A 12 -15.76 -14.52 -7.00
CA MET A 12 -15.07 -14.00 -8.18
C MET A 12 -16.03 -13.20 -9.05
N SER A 13 -15.56 -12.10 -9.62
CA SER A 13 -16.32 -11.30 -10.57
C SER A 13 -15.48 -10.80 -11.73
N PHE A 14 -16.17 -10.52 -12.86
CA PHE A 14 -15.55 -10.07 -14.10
C PHE A 14 -15.97 -8.65 -14.46
N HIS A 15 -15.01 -7.87 -14.92
CA HIS A 15 -15.14 -6.45 -15.20
C HIS A 15 -14.51 -6.12 -16.56
N GLY A 16 -14.89 -4.99 -17.13
CA GLY A 16 -14.36 -4.47 -18.37
C GLY A 16 -14.24 -2.95 -18.34
N GLU A 17 -14.66 -2.27 -19.41
CA GLU A 17 -14.77 -0.79 -19.41
C GLU A 17 -15.76 -0.26 -18.36
N ARG A 18 -16.66 -1.13 -17.91
CA ARG A 18 -17.60 -0.86 -16.82
C ARG A 18 -17.45 -1.92 -15.74
N ALA A 19 -17.49 -1.49 -14.49
CA ALA A 19 -17.51 -2.41 -13.35
C ALA A 19 -18.75 -3.33 -13.42
N TRP A 20 -18.59 -4.57 -13.01
CA TRP A 20 -19.63 -5.62 -13.03
C TRP A 20 -20.14 -6.00 -14.41
N PHE A 21 -19.46 -5.57 -15.45
CA PHE A 21 -19.78 -5.91 -16.82
C PHE A 21 -18.51 -6.22 -17.61
N CYS A 22 -18.37 -7.44 -18.05
CA CYS A 22 -17.30 -7.88 -18.94
C CYS A 22 -17.86 -8.25 -20.32
N ASN A 23 -17.35 -7.63 -21.37
CA ASN A 23 -17.63 -8.05 -22.73
C ASN A 23 -16.82 -9.31 -23.05
N MET A 24 -17.49 -10.43 -23.17
CA MET A 24 -16.90 -11.76 -23.47
C MET A 24 -16.78 -12.04 -24.96
N GLU A 25 -17.00 -11.06 -25.83
CA GLU A 25 -16.75 -11.25 -27.27
C GLU A 25 -15.27 -11.49 -27.53
N ASN A 26 -14.96 -12.30 -28.53
CA ASN A 26 -13.58 -12.63 -28.89
C ASN A 26 -12.77 -11.43 -29.42
N THR A 27 -13.42 -10.31 -29.72
CA THR A 27 -12.80 -9.03 -30.06
C THR A 27 -12.44 -8.19 -28.84
N SER A 28 -13.06 -8.45 -27.70
CA SER A 28 -12.69 -7.84 -26.43
C SER A 28 -11.33 -8.38 -26.00
N ARG A 29 -10.36 -7.50 -25.87
CA ARG A 29 -8.98 -7.88 -25.54
C ARG A 29 -8.58 -7.36 -24.18
N MET A 30 -9.54 -7.21 -23.30
CA MET A 30 -9.28 -6.82 -21.91
C MET A 30 -10.28 -7.48 -20.98
N ILE A 31 -9.84 -7.75 -19.78
CA ILE A 31 -10.64 -8.31 -18.70
C ILE A 31 -10.10 -7.90 -17.34
N GLY A 32 -10.97 -7.52 -16.44
CA GLY A 32 -10.69 -7.36 -15.02
C GLY A 32 -11.30 -8.51 -14.24
N VAL A 33 -10.56 -9.07 -13.33
CA VAL A 33 -11.01 -10.15 -12.44
C VAL A 33 -10.83 -9.68 -11.00
N MET A 34 -11.92 -9.66 -10.24
CA MET A 34 -11.87 -9.41 -8.79
C MET A 34 -12.07 -10.72 -8.04
N LEU A 35 -11.27 -10.95 -7.02
CA LEU A 35 -11.43 -11.99 -6.01
C LEU A 35 -11.80 -11.33 -4.68
N CYS A 36 -12.83 -11.87 -4.03
CA CYS A 36 -13.29 -11.36 -2.73
C CYS A 36 -12.57 -12.10 -1.61
N GLY A 37 -11.78 -11.39 -0.82
CA GLY A 37 -11.01 -11.99 0.27
C GLY A 37 -11.83 -12.65 1.37
N ALA A 38 -13.12 -12.30 1.51
CA ALA A 38 -14.00 -12.94 2.48
C ALA A 38 -14.18 -14.46 2.28
N TYR A 39 -13.89 -14.96 1.08
CA TYR A 39 -13.97 -16.37 0.74
C TYR A 39 -12.68 -17.16 1.05
N ALA A 40 -11.61 -16.46 1.42
CA ALA A 40 -10.36 -17.06 1.86
C ALA A 40 -10.08 -16.71 3.32
N LYS A 41 -9.41 -17.63 4.03
CA LYS A 41 -9.01 -17.42 5.42
C LYS A 41 -7.50 -17.49 5.54
N LEU A 42 -6.94 -16.51 6.22
CA LEU A 42 -5.53 -16.54 6.62
C LEU A 42 -5.30 -17.51 7.78
N PRO A 43 -4.05 -17.91 8.06
CA PRO A 43 -3.74 -18.85 9.14
C PRO A 43 -4.21 -18.40 10.53
N ASP A 44 -4.37 -17.08 10.76
CA ASP A 44 -4.87 -16.48 11.99
C ASP A 44 -6.41 -16.45 12.07
N GLY A 45 -7.10 -16.93 11.01
CA GLY A 45 -8.56 -16.97 10.92
C GLY A 45 -9.20 -15.68 10.39
N SER A 46 -8.43 -14.63 10.12
CA SER A 46 -8.91 -13.41 9.47
C SER A 46 -9.30 -13.66 8.01
N GLU A 47 -10.10 -12.76 7.45
CA GLU A 47 -10.39 -12.74 6.01
C GLU A 47 -9.17 -12.24 5.25
N ASP A 48 -8.94 -12.79 4.05
CA ASP A 48 -7.90 -12.35 3.14
C ASP A 48 -8.28 -11.01 2.49
N ASP A 49 -7.38 -10.42 1.72
CA ASP A 49 -7.60 -9.16 1.04
C ASP A 49 -8.39 -9.33 -0.26
N PHE A 50 -9.07 -8.27 -0.68
CA PHE A 50 -9.60 -8.19 -2.03
C PHE A 50 -8.44 -8.10 -3.02
N LEU A 51 -8.50 -8.90 -4.08
CA LEU A 51 -7.51 -8.84 -5.15
C LEU A 51 -8.20 -8.52 -6.47
N TYR A 52 -7.63 -7.62 -7.25
CA TYR A 52 -8.09 -7.29 -8.60
C TYR A 52 -6.95 -7.42 -9.59
N THR A 53 -7.17 -8.19 -10.65
CA THR A 53 -6.21 -8.34 -11.74
C THR A 53 -6.80 -7.81 -13.03
N GLY A 54 -6.17 -6.80 -13.63
CA GLY A 54 -6.54 -6.23 -14.92
C GLY A 54 -5.61 -6.74 -16.02
N TYR A 55 -6.18 -7.38 -17.04
CA TYR A 55 -5.46 -7.87 -18.21
C TYR A 55 -5.80 -7.02 -19.43
N ASN A 56 -4.79 -6.48 -20.08
CA ASN A 56 -4.93 -5.83 -21.37
C ASN A 56 -4.11 -6.58 -22.45
N PHE A 57 -4.79 -7.31 -23.31
CA PHE A 57 -4.19 -8.02 -24.46
C PHE A 57 -4.15 -7.16 -25.72
N HIS A 58 -4.68 -5.94 -25.67
CA HIS A 58 -4.67 -4.99 -26.78
C HIS A 58 -3.29 -4.37 -26.97
N TRP A 59 -3.04 -3.83 -28.13
CA TRP A 59 -1.79 -3.10 -28.44
C TRP A 59 -1.84 -1.62 -28.06
N GLU A 60 -2.95 -1.15 -27.53
CA GLU A 60 -3.16 0.20 -27.01
C GLU A 60 -3.44 0.14 -25.51
N THR A 61 -3.13 1.21 -24.83
CA THR A 61 -3.54 1.41 -23.43
C THR A 61 -5.07 1.40 -23.30
N ARG A 62 -5.57 0.77 -22.27
CA ARG A 62 -7.00 0.65 -21.98
C ARG A 62 -7.29 0.98 -20.52
N ASN A 63 -8.47 1.57 -20.27
CA ASN A 63 -8.98 1.77 -18.92
C ASN A 63 -9.92 0.62 -18.56
N ILE A 64 -9.63 -0.04 -17.45
CA ILE A 64 -10.49 -1.07 -16.87
C ILE A 64 -11.14 -0.50 -15.62
N ALA A 65 -12.49 -0.63 -15.54
CA ALA A 65 -13.22 -0.11 -14.40
C ALA A 65 -13.03 -1.00 -13.17
N LEU A 66 -12.90 -0.37 -12.02
CA LEU A 66 -12.78 -1.01 -10.73
C LEU A 66 -14.13 -1.06 -10.01
N PRO A 67 -14.52 -2.18 -9.43
CA PRO A 67 -15.69 -2.24 -8.55
C PRO A 67 -15.42 -1.46 -7.25
N ASN A 68 -16.49 -0.93 -6.66
CA ASN A 68 -16.38 -0.31 -5.35
C ASN A 68 -16.04 -1.38 -4.31
N LEU A 69 -15.09 -1.08 -3.45
CA LEU A 69 -14.77 -1.86 -2.27
C LEU A 69 -15.73 -1.53 -1.10
N PRO A 70 -15.76 -2.33 -0.03
CA PRO A 70 -16.40 -1.97 1.21
C PRO A 70 -15.96 -0.60 1.72
N GLU A 71 -16.84 0.04 2.52
CA GLU A 71 -16.53 1.35 3.10
C GLU A 71 -15.22 1.31 3.90
N GLY A 72 -14.41 2.36 3.75
CA GLY A 72 -13.10 2.46 4.41
C GLY A 72 -11.97 1.71 3.72
N MET A 73 -12.20 1.18 2.51
CA MET A 73 -11.16 0.53 1.70
C MET A 73 -10.90 1.29 0.40
N GLU A 74 -9.74 1.04 -0.20
CA GLU A 74 -9.32 1.60 -1.49
C GLU A 74 -8.46 0.61 -2.28
N TRP A 75 -8.44 0.75 -3.60
CA TRP A 75 -7.60 -0.06 -4.46
C TRP A 75 -6.19 0.50 -4.54
N LYS A 76 -5.20 -0.31 -4.24
CA LYS A 76 -3.78 0.02 -4.32
C LYS A 76 -3.08 -0.88 -5.32
N LYS A 77 -2.41 -0.30 -6.31
CA LYS A 77 -1.66 -1.06 -7.31
C LYS A 77 -0.41 -1.67 -6.68
N VAL A 78 -0.27 -2.98 -6.74
CA VAL A 78 0.86 -3.72 -6.18
C VAL A 78 1.79 -4.27 -7.26
N MET A 79 1.29 -4.45 -8.48
CA MET A 79 2.08 -4.93 -9.60
C MET A 79 1.60 -4.31 -10.92
N ASP A 80 2.54 -4.07 -11.83
CA ASP A 80 2.29 -3.66 -13.22
C ASP A 80 3.42 -4.20 -14.10
N THR A 81 3.10 -5.14 -14.96
CA THR A 81 4.11 -5.78 -15.84
C THR A 81 4.65 -4.86 -16.93
N GLY A 82 4.04 -3.70 -17.12
CA GLY A 82 4.50 -2.68 -18.07
C GLY A 82 5.46 -1.65 -17.47
N ASP A 83 5.61 -1.61 -16.15
CA ASP A 83 6.49 -0.66 -15.48
C ASP A 83 7.84 -1.31 -15.15
N LEU A 84 8.87 -0.88 -15.87
CA LEU A 84 10.23 -1.37 -15.69
C LEU A 84 11.02 -0.61 -14.62
N THR A 85 10.47 0.44 -14.02
CA THR A 85 11.20 1.30 -13.07
C THR A 85 11.39 0.66 -11.70
N CYS A 86 10.52 -0.29 -11.34
CA CYS A 86 10.52 -0.98 -10.05
C CYS A 86 10.40 -2.50 -10.21
N ASP A 87 10.91 -3.06 -11.31
CA ASP A 87 10.75 -4.49 -11.67
C ASP A 87 9.27 -4.94 -11.68
N GLY A 88 8.35 -3.98 -11.87
CA GLY A 88 6.91 -4.22 -11.91
C GLY A 88 6.23 -4.38 -10.54
N PHE A 89 6.95 -4.29 -9.43
CA PHE A 89 6.40 -4.45 -8.08
C PHE A 89 6.54 -3.17 -7.25
N TYR A 90 5.43 -2.71 -6.71
CA TYR A 90 5.38 -1.46 -5.92
C TYR A 90 5.37 -1.68 -4.41
N GLY A 91 4.95 -2.87 -3.95
CA GLY A 91 4.76 -3.14 -2.53
C GLY A 91 3.85 -2.11 -1.85
N GLU A 92 4.35 -1.47 -0.81
CA GLU A 92 3.58 -0.46 -0.08
C GLU A 92 3.53 0.91 -0.77
N ASN A 93 4.37 1.15 -1.78
CA ASN A 93 4.47 2.42 -2.49
C ASN A 93 3.54 2.53 -3.70
N GLY A 94 2.61 1.59 -3.87
CA GLY A 94 1.69 1.57 -5.00
C GLY A 94 0.72 2.73 -4.99
N GLN A 95 0.39 3.22 -6.18
CA GLN A 95 -0.61 4.26 -6.38
C GLN A 95 -2.01 3.74 -6.04
N VAL A 96 -2.84 4.62 -5.48
CA VAL A 96 -4.24 4.35 -5.14
C VAL A 96 -5.14 4.72 -6.30
N TYR A 97 -6.17 3.90 -6.53
CA TYR A 97 -7.18 4.08 -7.56
C TYR A 97 -8.59 3.94 -6.97
N GLU A 98 -9.55 4.70 -7.52
CA GLU A 98 -10.93 4.66 -7.04
C GLU A 98 -11.89 3.97 -8.01
N ARG A 99 -11.89 4.35 -9.27
CA ARG A 99 -12.92 3.96 -10.23
C ARG A 99 -12.43 3.18 -11.42
N ALA A 100 -11.21 3.42 -11.84
CA ALA A 100 -10.61 2.77 -12.99
C ALA A 100 -9.10 2.77 -12.88
N VAL A 101 -8.47 1.80 -13.52
CA VAL A 101 -7.03 1.72 -13.66
C VAL A 101 -6.67 1.71 -15.15
N GLU A 102 -5.67 2.50 -15.49
CA GLU A 102 -5.07 2.47 -16.82
C GLU A 102 -4.09 1.30 -16.90
N VAL A 103 -4.27 0.46 -17.92
CA VAL A 103 -3.46 -0.73 -18.18
C VAL A 103 -2.77 -0.58 -19.53
N GLY A 104 -1.46 -0.60 -19.53
CA GLY A 104 -0.63 -0.47 -20.72
C GLY A 104 -0.89 -1.57 -21.76
N PRO A 105 -0.34 -1.41 -23.00
CA PRO A 105 -0.50 -2.41 -24.06
C PRO A 105 0.14 -3.74 -23.66
N ARG A 106 -0.60 -4.84 -23.78
CA ARG A 106 -0.13 -6.20 -23.50
C ARG A 106 0.47 -6.39 -22.11
N THR A 107 -0.12 -5.71 -21.11
CA THR A 107 0.33 -5.76 -19.72
C THR A 107 -0.76 -6.27 -18.80
N VAL A 108 -0.33 -6.60 -17.58
CA VAL A 108 -1.18 -7.01 -16.48
C VAL A 108 -0.92 -6.08 -15.30
N VAL A 109 -1.97 -5.63 -14.66
CA VAL A 109 -1.89 -4.90 -13.39
C VAL A 109 -2.56 -5.70 -12.29
N VAL A 110 -2.02 -5.63 -11.09
CA VAL A 110 -2.62 -6.22 -9.88
C VAL A 110 -2.83 -5.14 -8.86
N LEU A 111 -4.05 -5.09 -8.32
CA LEU A 111 -4.42 -4.18 -7.23
C LEU A 111 -4.89 -5.00 -6.04
N GLN A 112 -4.58 -4.51 -4.86
CA GLN A 112 -5.00 -5.05 -3.58
C GLN A 112 -5.96 -4.06 -2.91
N GLY A 113 -7.04 -4.56 -2.35
CA GLY A 113 -7.96 -3.76 -1.53
C GLY A 113 -7.35 -3.55 -0.15
N VAL A 114 -6.98 -2.32 0.17
CA VAL A 114 -6.35 -1.96 1.45
C VAL A 114 -7.24 -1.03 2.26
N LYS A 115 -7.11 -1.04 3.56
CA LYS A 115 -7.80 -0.08 4.44
C LYS A 115 -7.24 1.32 4.20
N LYS A 116 -8.14 2.30 4.08
CA LYS A 116 -7.73 3.71 4.03
C LYS A 116 -7.01 4.10 5.31
N PRO A 117 -5.94 4.89 5.23
CA PRO A 117 -5.29 5.41 6.43
C PRO A 117 -6.30 6.23 7.24
N GLU A 118 -6.36 6.00 8.54
CA GLU A 118 -7.18 6.84 9.41
C GLU A 118 -6.70 8.29 9.32
N PRO A 119 -7.63 9.26 9.15
CA PRO A 119 -7.25 10.67 9.17
C PRO A 119 -6.62 10.99 10.53
N GLU A 120 -5.38 11.46 10.52
CA GLU A 120 -4.72 11.93 11.74
C GLU A 120 -5.65 12.91 12.46
N ARG A 121 -6.13 12.51 13.64
CA ARG A 121 -6.90 13.40 14.52
C ARG A 121 -5.96 14.51 14.95
N LYS A 122 -6.03 15.67 14.28
CA LYS A 122 -5.37 16.88 14.75
C LYS A 122 -5.88 17.15 16.17
N HIS A 123 -5.05 16.86 17.15
CA HIS A 123 -5.28 17.31 18.52
C HIS A 123 -5.31 18.84 18.51
N THR A 124 -6.50 19.40 18.38
CA THR A 124 -6.73 20.78 18.72
C THR A 124 -6.62 20.89 20.24
N GLY A 125 -5.42 21.14 20.70
CA GLY A 125 -5.14 21.47 22.09
C GLY A 125 -5.88 22.75 22.45
N LYS A 126 -7.04 22.62 23.08
CA LYS A 126 -7.68 23.73 23.81
C LYS A 126 -6.77 24.09 24.98
N GLY A 127 -6.01 25.16 24.81
CA GLY A 127 -5.26 25.79 25.89
C GLY A 127 -6.17 26.12 27.05
N LYS A 128 -5.97 25.46 28.18
CA LYS A 128 -6.50 25.91 29.46
C LYS A 128 -5.70 27.15 29.84
N LYS A 129 -6.38 28.29 29.94
CA LYS A 129 -5.90 29.50 30.55
C LYS A 129 -5.54 29.20 32.00
N ASN A 130 -4.28 29.43 32.32
CA ASN A 130 -3.78 29.46 33.68
C ASN A 130 -4.30 30.68 34.40
N GLU A 131 -4.86 30.45 35.52
CA GLU A 131 -5.13 31.44 36.56
C GLU A 131 -3.93 31.52 37.49
N LYS A 132 -3.67 32.73 37.91
CA LYS A 132 -2.47 33.38 38.48
C LYS A 132 -2.32 33.09 39.98
N LEU A 133 -1.04 32.80 40.38
CA LEU A 133 -0.42 32.74 41.65
C LEU A 133 -0.61 33.76 42.71
N PRO A 134 -0.02 33.82 43.91
CA PRO A 134 1.33 34.24 44.03
C PRO A 134 2.17 33.62 45.22
N GLY A 135 3.47 33.82 45.13
CA GLY A 135 4.35 34.12 46.26
C GLY A 135 5.40 33.09 46.68
N ALA A 136 6.63 33.48 46.61
CA ALA A 136 7.74 33.56 47.52
C ALA A 136 8.94 32.61 47.38
N GLU A 137 10.04 33.29 47.06
CA GLU A 137 11.40 33.27 47.65
C GLU A 137 12.31 32.03 47.60
N ALA A 138 13.35 32.20 46.83
CA ALA A 138 14.79 32.17 47.09
C ALA A 138 15.47 30.99 47.81
N LYS A 139 16.44 30.36 47.13
CA LYS A 139 17.88 30.42 47.54
C LYS A 139 18.80 29.66 46.58
N LYS A 140 19.90 30.31 46.31
CA LYS A 140 21.18 29.97 45.68
C LYS A 140 21.78 28.62 46.10
N THR A 141 22.52 27.98 45.17
CA THR A 141 23.99 27.76 45.13
C THR A 141 24.28 26.71 44.04
N ALA A 142 25.05 27.06 43.07
CA ALA A 142 26.48 26.87 42.82
C ALA A 142 26.86 25.52 42.21
N ALA A 143 27.27 25.60 40.95
CA ALA A 143 28.48 25.14 40.28
C ALA A 143 28.97 23.69 40.43
N SER A 144 29.21 23.08 39.23
CA SER A 144 30.48 22.44 38.82
C SER A 144 30.23 21.73 37.51
N ASP A 145 30.65 22.21 36.42
CA ASP A 145 31.81 21.99 35.57
C ASP A 145 32.30 20.54 35.57
N ASN A 146 32.20 19.90 34.38
CA ASN A 146 33.27 19.08 33.85
C ASN A 146 32.98 18.68 32.37
N THR A 147 33.67 19.38 31.50
CA THR A 147 34.18 18.91 30.20
C THR A 147 35.02 17.67 30.36
N VAL A 148 34.98 16.80 29.35
CA VAL A 148 36.12 16.04 28.76
C VAL A 148 35.55 15.08 27.68
N THR A 149 35.82 15.34 26.45
CA THR A 149 36.72 14.92 25.36
C THR A 149 36.25 13.74 24.51
N GLU A 150 36.28 14.10 23.23
CA GLU A 150 36.44 13.21 22.07
C GLU A 150 37.57 12.20 22.27
N ALA A 151 37.42 11.04 21.70
CA ALA A 151 38.33 10.44 20.72
C ALA A 151 38.10 8.94 20.57
N GLU A 152 38.25 8.53 19.30
CA GLU A 152 38.72 7.23 18.85
C GLU A 152 37.76 6.01 18.90
N ASN A 153 37.21 5.65 17.74
CA ASN A 153 37.65 4.41 17.16
C ASN A 153 37.41 4.35 15.64
N LYS A 154 38.47 4.63 14.96
CA LYS A 154 38.75 4.36 13.56
C LYS A 154 39.55 3.04 13.55
N GLU A 155 39.21 2.20 12.58
CA GLU A 155 39.96 1.00 12.19
C GLU A 155 39.26 -0.34 12.46
N ARG A 156 38.64 -0.83 11.41
CA ARG A 156 38.98 -2.11 10.81
C ARG A 156 38.35 -2.25 9.43
N ARG A 157 39.04 -1.73 8.47
CA ARG A 157 39.03 -2.22 7.07
C ARG A 157 40.19 -3.17 6.91
N SER A 158 39.90 -4.19 6.10
CA SER A 158 40.93 -4.90 5.28
C SER A 158 40.93 -6.40 5.45
N GLY A 159 40.85 -7.05 4.30
CA GLY A 159 41.17 -8.44 4.06
C GLY A 159 39.95 -9.35 3.92
N ASP A 160 39.56 -9.95 2.84
CA ASP A 160 40.40 -10.55 1.80
C ASP A 160 39.59 -10.74 0.53
N ASN A 161 40.23 -10.38 -0.49
CA ASN A 161 39.95 -10.71 -1.87
C ASN A 161 40.76 -11.97 -2.20
N ALA A 162 40.15 -13.01 -2.73
CA ALA A 162 40.77 -13.86 -3.74
C ALA A 162 39.92 -15.09 -4.09
N SER A 163 39.59 -15.16 -5.36
CA SER A 163 39.79 -16.31 -6.24
C SER A 163 38.86 -17.53 -6.08
N MET A 164 38.01 -17.79 -7.03
CA MET A 164 38.25 -18.91 -7.96
C MET A 164 37.30 -18.82 -9.15
N ALA A 165 37.92 -18.69 -10.29
CA ALA A 165 37.42 -18.98 -11.61
C ALA A 165 37.39 -20.50 -11.83
N SER A 166 36.57 -20.91 -12.81
CA SER A 166 36.57 -22.19 -13.55
C SER A 166 35.82 -23.36 -12.93
N LEU A 167 34.63 -23.62 -13.48
CA LEU A 167 34.33 -24.75 -14.38
C LEU A 167 32.92 -24.54 -14.94
#